data_a7f2fb3d0d521d668a896732820a3827
#
_entry.id   a7f2fb3d0d521d668a896732820a3827
#
_cell.length_a   1.000
_cell.length_b   1.000
_cell.length_c   1.000
_cell.angle_alpha   90.00
_cell.angle_beta   90.00
_cell.angle_gamma   90.00
#
_symmetry.space_group_name_H-M   'P 1'
#
loop_
_entity.id
_entity.type
_entity.pdbx_description
1 polymer ?
#
loop_
_entity_poly.entity_id
_entity_poly.type
_entity_poly.pdbx_seq_one_letter_code
_entity_poly.pdbx_strand_id
1 'polypeptide(L)'
;LHLCDRRQRQMCIRDRYTSQRNAIRGAIEQKNNWYQLILRLYELDPGVRRAFFQNFITNASLKGSAVQDEMAKKYNCNIPWAILLDPTTACNLNCTGCWAAEYGHQFNLSLEDIDSIVRQGKELGTYMYIYTGGEPTVRKKDIFRICEMHPDCEFLAFTNGTMIDEEFCREMLRVKNFVPAISLEGFEKANDGRRGDGVYHKVRHAMELMKEHRLPFGISVCYTSQNFEDVSSEAFYDMMIESGALFVWYFH
;
A
#
# COMPACT_ATOMS: atom_id res chain seq x y z
N LEU A 1 -0.62 -34.33 -27.35
CA LEU A 1 -1.58 -33.46 -26.66
C LEU A 1 -2.23 -34.28 -25.54
N HIS A 2 -1.62 -34.29 -24.35
CA HIS A 2 -2.21 -34.93 -23.19
C HIS A 2 -3.33 -34.03 -22.65
N LEU A 3 -4.57 -34.45 -22.88
CA LEU A 3 -5.75 -33.97 -22.17
C LEU A 3 -5.61 -34.40 -20.70
N CYS A 4 -5.12 -33.50 -19.86
CA CYS A 4 -5.13 -33.70 -18.42
C CYS A 4 -6.60 -33.76 -17.97
N ASP A 5 -7.04 -34.92 -17.48
CA ASP A 5 -8.37 -35.14 -16.96
C ASP A 5 -8.75 -34.07 -15.91
N ARG A 6 -10.03 -33.71 -15.84
CA ARG A 6 -10.54 -32.73 -14.83
C ARG A 6 -10.10 -33.05 -13.40
N ARG A 7 -9.97 -34.35 -13.07
CA ARG A 7 -9.47 -34.82 -11.76
C ARG A 7 -7.99 -34.49 -11.56
N GLN A 8 -7.15 -34.65 -12.59
CA GLN A 8 -5.73 -34.26 -12.53
C GLN A 8 -5.56 -32.74 -12.46
N ARG A 9 -6.38 -31.94 -13.16
CA ARG A 9 -6.36 -30.49 -13.01
C ARG A 9 -6.76 -30.05 -11.59
N GLN A 10 -7.77 -30.69 -11.00
CA GLN A 10 -8.13 -30.41 -9.61
C GLN A 10 -7.06 -30.86 -8.61
N MET A 11 -6.36 -31.96 -8.85
CA MET A 11 -5.20 -32.40 -8.05
C MET A 11 -4.02 -31.41 -8.19
N CYS A 12 -3.64 -31.02 -9.42
CA CYS A 12 -2.57 -30.05 -9.64
C CYS A 12 -2.86 -28.68 -8.98
N ILE A 13 -4.11 -28.22 -9.03
CA ILE A 13 -4.52 -26.99 -8.33
C ILE A 13 -4.47 -27.18 -6.81
N ARG A 14 -4.85 -28.36 -6.29
CA ARG A 14 -4.74 -28.66 -4.86
C ARG A 14 -3.30 -28.73 -4.38
N ASP A 15 -2.39 -29.29 -5.17
CA ASP A 15 -0.97 -29.39 -4.82
C ASP A 15 -0.24 -28.05 -4.91
N ARG A 16 -0.59 -27.20 -5.87
CA ARG A 16 0.07 -25.91 -6.08
C ARG A 16 -0.01 -24.97 -4.85
N TYR A 17 -1.03 -25.12 -4.01
CA TYR A 17 -1.23 -24.27 -2.83
C TYR A 17 -1.18 -25.04 -1.51
N THR A 18 -0.69 -26.27 -1.50
CA THR A 18 -0.64 -27.10 -0.28
C THR A 18 0.32 -26.51 0.75
N SER A 19 1.48 -26.01 0.32
CA SER A 19 2.45 -25.37 1.22
C SER A 19 1.87 -24.11 1.88
N GLN A 20 1.21 -23.25 1.11
CA GLN A 20 0.59 -22.04 1.62
C GLN A 20 -0.56 -22.35 2.60
N ARG A 21 -1.39 -23.34 2.27
CA ARG A 21 -2.46 -23.78 3.18
C ARG A 21 -1.92 -24.37 4.47
N ASN A 22 -0.85 -25.15 4.40
CA ASN A 22 -0.21 -25.73 5.58
C ASN A 22 0.47 -24.63 6.42
N ALA A 23 1.08 -23.62 5.79
CA ALA A 23 1.64 -22.47 6.50
C ALA A 23 0.56 -21.70 7.28
N ILE A 24 -0.61 -21.44 6.63
CA ILE A 24 -1.73 -20.77 7.30
C ILE A 24 -2.30 -21.63 8.45
N ARG A 25 -2.47 -22.92 8.24
CA ARG A 25 -2.92 -23.83 9.31
C ARG A 25 -1.96 -23.87 10.47
N GLY A 26 -0.66 -24.02 10.18
CA GLY A 26 0.38 -23.99 11.20
C GLY A 26 0.42 -22.65 11.97
N ALA A 27 0.20 -21.54 11.28
CA ALA A 27 0.10 -20.22 11.91
C ALA A 27 -1.08 -20.15 12.91
N ILE A 28 -2.24 -20.68 12.52
CA ILE A 28 -3.44 -20.72 13.36
C ILE A 28 -3.25 -21.66 14.56
N GLU A 29 -2.73 -22.87 14.34
CA GLU A 29 -2.50 -23.87 15.39
C GLU A 29 -1.48 -23.40 16.43
N GLN A 30 -0.40 -22.76 15.97
CA GLN A 30 0.69 -22.26 16.82
C GLN A 30 0.42 -20.86 17.40
N LYS A 31 -0.61 -20.15 16.93
CA LYS A 31 -0.90 -18.75 17.28
C LYS A 31 0.33 -17.83 17.14
N ASN A 32 1.14 -18.08 16.11
CA ASN A 32 2.36 -17.34 15.85
C ASN A 32 2.10 -15.91 15.34
N ASN A 33 3.16 -15.17 14.96
CA ASN A 33 3.06 -13.79 14.51
C ASN A 33 2.14 -13.60 13.28
N TRP A 34 2.07 -14.56 12.37
CA TRP A 34 1.13 -14.53 11.24
C TRP A 34 -0.32 -14.60 11.68
N TYR A 35 -0.61 -15.42 12.71
CA TYR A 35 -1.94 -15.45 13.31
C TYR A 35 -2.30 -14.11 13.96
N GLN A 36 -1.35 -13.48 14.67
CA GLN A 36 -1.55 -12.15 15.25
C GLN A 36 -1.82 -11.09 14.18
N LEU A 37 -1.09 -11.13 13.05
CA LEU A 37 -1.37 -10.23 11.91
C LEU A 37 -2.78 -10.45 11.34
N ILE A 38 -3.23 -11.70 11.21
CA ILE A 38 -4.60 -12.01 10.76
C ILE A 38 -5.63 -11.41 11.72
N LEU A 39 -5.42 -11.51 13.03
CA LEU A 39 -6.30 -10.90 14.02
C LEU A 39 -6.37 -9.37 13.87
N ARG A 40 -5.23 -8.72 13.67
CA ARG A 40 -5.17 -7.26 13.43
C ARG A 40 -5.93 -6.85 12.16
N LEU A 41 -5.75 -7.60 11.07
CA LEU A 41 -6.55 -7.38 9.86
C LEU A 41 -8.06 -7.53 10.13
N TYR A 42 -8.44 -8.40 11.08
CA TYR A 42 -9.84 -8.57 11.45
C TYR A 42 -10.41 -7.38 12.25
N GLU A 43 -9.56 -6.61 12.93
CA GLU A 43 -9.94 -5.40 13.67
C GLU A 43 -10.28 -4.21 12.78
N LEU A 44 -9.87 -4.22 11.51
CA LEU A 44 -10.18 -3.17 10.56
C LEU A 44 -11.68 -3.02 10.33
N ASP A 45 -12.11 -1.86 9.82
CA ASP A 45 -13.48 -1.65 9.38
C ASP A 45 -13.93 -2.79 8.45
N PRO A 46 -15.11 -3.41 8.67
CA PRO A 46 -15.54 -4.56 7.90
C PRO A 46 -15.68 -4.31 6.40
N GLY A 47 -16.05 -3.08 6.00
CA GLY A 47 -16.17 -2.69 4.60
C GLY A 47 -14.80 -2.55 3.94
N VAL A 48 -13.88 -1.87 4.60
CA VAL A 48 -12.49 -1.68 4.15
C VAL A 48 -11.76 -3.03 4.07
N ARG A 49 -11.86 -3.84 5.11
CA ARG A 49 -11.29 -5.19 5.11
C ARG A 49 -11.78 -6.04 3.95
N ARG A 50 -13.09 -6.01 3.65
CA ARG A 50 -13.67 -6.76 2.52
C ARG A 50 -13.13 -6.25 1.20
N ALA A 51 -13.04 -4.93 1.00
CA ALA A 51 -12.50 -4.33 -0.20
C ALA A 51 -11.02 -4.71 -0.38
N PHE A 52 -10.21 -4.60 0.67
CA PHE A 52 -8.81 -5.01 0.64
C PHE A 52 -8.63 -6.48 0.20
N PHE A 53 -9.34 -7.42 0.81
CA PHE A 53 -9.26 -8.83 0.40
C PHE A 53 -9.75 -9.05 -1.04
N GLN A 54 -10.80 -8.37 -1.46
CA GLN A 54 -11.31 -8.47 -2.82
C GLN A 54 -10.32 -7.90 -3.82
N ASN A 55 -9.77 -6.73 -3.56
CA ASN A 55 -8.94 -6.01 -4.52
C ASN A 55 -7.50 -6.51 -4.52
N PHE A 56 -6.87 -6.59 -3.35
CA PHE A 56 -5.46 -6.99 -3.24
C PHE A 56 -5.26 -8.50 -3.45
N ILE A 57 -6.08 -9.33 -2.77
CA ILE A 57 -5.90 -10.79 -2.85
C ILE A 57 -6.59 -11.35 -4.08
N THR A 58 -7.91 -11.09 -4.24
CA THR A 58 -8.67 -11.74 -5.31
C THR A 58 -8.38 -11.12 -6.68
N ASN A 59 -8.44 -9.77 -6.80
CA ASN A 59 -8.28 -9.13 -8.10
C ASN A 59 -6.80 -9.02 -8.50
N ALA A 60 -5.94 -8.39 -7.67
CA ALA A 60 -4.55 -8.17 -8.04
C ALA A 60 -3.71 -9.46 -8.03
N SER A 61 -3.84 -10.30 -6.98
CA SER A 61 -2.94 -11.45 -6.83
C SER A 61 -3.43 -12.74 -7.50
N LEU A 62 -4.74 -12.97 -7.62
CA LEU A 62 -5.26 -14.22 -8.20
C LEU A 62 -5.77 -14.04 -9.63
N LYS A 63 -6.76 -13.18 -9.83
CA LYS A 63 -7.35 -12.96 -11.17
C LYS A 63 -6.38 -12.21 -12.09
N GLY A 64 -5.76 -11.16 -11.57
CA GLY A 64 -4.82 -10.33 -12.32
C GLY A 64 -3.64 -11.16 -12.84
N SER A 65 -3.01 -11.99 -11.99
CA SER A 65 -1.89 -12.84 -12.42
C SER A 65 -2.24 -13.76 -13.58
N ALA A 66 -3.45 -14.31 -13.62
CA ALA A 66 -3.88 -15.15 -14.73
C ALA A 66 -3.98 -14.37 -16.06
N VAL A 67 -4.50 -13.14 -16.00
CA VAL A 67 -4.58 -12.25 -17.16
C VAL A 67 -3.18 -11.77 -17.57
N GLN A 68 -2.32 -11.42 -16.61
CA GLN A 68 -0.94 -11.00 -16.85
C GLN A 68 -0.15 -12.10 -17.57
N ASP A 69 -0.28 -13.35 -17.14
CA ASP A 69 0.37 -14.52 -17.80
C ASP A 69 -0.08 -14.69 -19.28
N GLU A 70 -1.36 -14.43 -19.56
CA GLU A 70 -1.91 -14.46 -20.91
C GLU A 70 -1.40 -13.29 -21.75
N MET A 71 -1.47 -12.07 -21.22
CA MET A 71 -1.03 -10.85 -21.90
C MET A 71 0.48 -10.84 -22.13
N ALA A 72 1.28 -11.37 -21.19
CA ALA A 72 2.72 -11.52 -21.34
C ALA A 72 3.09 -12.41 -22.54
N LYS A 73 2.36 -13.49 -22.74
CA LYS A 73 2.53 -14.36 -23.92
C LYS A 73 2.10 -13.65 -25.20
N LYS A 74 0.97 -12.96 -25.17
CA LYS A 74 0.40 -12.24 -26.32
C LYS A 74 1.32 -11.14 -26.84
N TYR A 75 1.89 -10.35 -25.91
CA TYR A 75 2.71 -9.19 -26.24
C TYR A 75 4.22 -9.49 -26.19
N ASN A 76 4.61 -10.71 -25.80
CA ASN A 76 6.01 -11.13 -25.62
C ASN A 76 6.80 -10.15 -24.71
N CYS A 77 6.20 -9.72 -23.60
CA CYS A 77 6.81 -8.83 -22.63
C CYS A 77 6.30 -9.15 -21.22
N ASN A 78 7.00 -8.63 -20.21
CA ASN A 78 6.53 -8.72 -18.82
C ASN A 78 5.39 -7.74 -18.60
N ILE A 79 4.31 -8.18 -17.95
CA ILE A 79 3.21 -7.32 -17.53
C ILE A 79 3.40 -7.00 -16.04
N PRO A 80 3.38 -5.70 -15.63
CA PRO A 80 3.60 -5.33 -14.25
C PRO A 80 2.44 -5.74 -13.36
N TRP A 81 2.77 -6.29 -12.19
CA TRP A 81 1.78 -6.59 -11.15
C TRP A 81 1.21 -5.31 -10.51
N ALA A 82 2.03 -4.27 -10.40
CA ALA A 82 1.63 -2.96 -9.89
C ALA A 82 2.22 -1.86 -10.79
N ILE A 83 1.50 -0.75 -10.92
CA ILE A 83 1.96 0.45 -11.63
C ILE A 83 2.19 1.55 -10.61
N LEU A 84 3.40 2.13 -10.61
CA LEU A 84 3.76 3.26 -9.79
C LEU A 84 3.56 4.56 -10.60
N LEU A 85 2.90 5.53 -9.99
CA LEU A 85 2.51 6.80 -10.59
C LEU A 85 2.92 7.98 -9.70
N ASP A 86 3.39 9.04 -10.33
CA ASP A 86 3.61 10.34 -9.70
C ASP A 86 2.46 11.29 -10.10
N PRO A 87 1.37 11.36 -9.33
CA PRO A 87 0.22 12.20 -9.69
C PRO A 87 0.59 13.68 -9.70
N THR A 88 1.61 14.07 -8.95
CA THR A 88 2.12 15.44 -8.85
C THR A 88 3.55 15.48 -8.37
N THR A 89 4.32 16.49 -8.80
CA THR A 89 5.62 16.84 -8.22
C THR A 89 5.50 17.83 -7.05
N ALA A 90 4.29 18.38 -6.80
CA ALA A 90 4.07 19.29 -5.69
C ALA A 90 4.16 18.55 -4.34
N CYS A 91 4.82 19.19 -3.38
CA CYS A 91 4.94 18.70 -2.00
C CYS A 91 4.77 19.87 -1.02
N ASN A 92 4.16 19.59 0.12
CA ASN A 92 4.01 20.55 1.22
C ASN A 92 5.14 20.50 2.25
N LEU A 93 6.17 19.66 2.03
CA LEU A 93 7.40 19.59 2.82
C LEU A 93 8.63 19.81 1.94
N ASN A 94 9.76 20.09 2.58
CA ASN A 94 11.07 20.22 1.92
C ASN A 94 12.10 19.36 2.68
N CYS A 95 11.96 18.04 2.55
CA CYS A 95 12.79 17.09 3.29
C CYS A 95 14.22 17.05 2.81
N THR A 96 15.17 16.96 3.73
CA THR A 96 16.59 16.82 3.41
C THR A 96 16.85 15.54 2.59
N GLY A 97 17.53 15.68 1.44
CA GLY A 97 17.85 14.56 0.56
C GLY A 97 16.63 13.93 -0.14
N CYS A 98 15.57 14.70 -0.33
CA CYS A 98 14.41 14.24 -1.09
C CYS A 98 14.71 14.28 -2.59
N TRP A 99 14.65 13.12 -3.25
CA TRP A 99 14.86 13.02 -4.69
C TRP A 99 13.81 13.78 -5.52
N ALA A 100 12.58 13.88 -5.01
CA ALA A 100 11.50 14.58 -5.71
C ALA A 100 11.62 16.11 -5.64
N ALA A 101 12.44 16.66 -4.74
CA ALA A 101 12.63 18.11 -4.62
C ALA A 101 13.31 18.73 -5.85
N GLU A 102 14.07 17.94 -6.63
CA GLU A 102 14.77 18.41 -7.84
C GLU A 102 13.82 18.69 -9.01
N TYR A 103 12.64 18.10 -9.04
CA TYR A 103 11.67 18.25 -10.13
C TYR A 103 10.79 19.50 -10.03
N GLY A 104 10.84 20.21 -8.93
CA GLY A 104 9.96 21.38 -8.68
C GLY A 104 8.49 21.00 -8.52
N HIS A 105 7.60 21.99 -8.56
CA HIS A 105 6.17 21.78 -8.27
C HIS A 105 5.26 21.92 -9.51
N GLN A 106 5.79 21.67 -10.71
CA GLN A 106 5.14 22.09 -11.96
C GLN A 106 4.42 20.97 -12.71
N PHE A 107 4.75 19.71 -12.44
CA PHE A 107 4.24 18.59 -13.20
C PHE A 107 3.09 17.89 -12.46
N ASN A 108 1.99 17.70 -13.19
CA ASN A 108 0.81 17.01 -12.71
C ASN A 108 0.25 16.12 -13.82
N LEU A 109 -0.14 14.90 -13.48
CA LEU A 109 -1.04 14.12 -14.33
C LEU A 109 -2.46 14.66 -14.18
N SER A 110 -3.22 14.74 -15.25
CA SER A 110 -4.66 15.04 -15.14
C SER A 110 -5.42 13.86 -14.50
N LEU A 111 -6.62 14.12 -14.03
CA LEU A 111 -7.52 13.05 -13.56
C LEU A 111 -7.78 12.03 -14.68
N GLU A 112 -7.97 12.51 -15.90
CA GLU A 112 -8.21 11.74 -17.10
C GLU A 112 -7.02 10.87 -17.48
N ASP A 113 -5.78 11.36 -17.30
CA ASP A 113 -4.56 10.58 -17.53
C ASP A 113 -4.47 9.41 -16.55
N ILE A 114 -4.71 9.68 -15.26
CA ILE A 114 -4.67 8.65 -14.20
C ILE A 114 -5.77 7.60 -14.45
N ASP A 115 -7.00 8.04 -14.75
CA ASP A 115 -8.11 7.14 -15.12
C ASP A 115 -7.74 6.27 -16.33
N SER A 116 -7.17 6.87 -17.36
CA SER A 116 -6.75 6.16 -18.58
C SER A 116 -5.70 5.10 -18.29
N ILE A 117 -4.69 5.42 -17.46
CA ILE A 117 -3.66 4.47 -17.03
C ILE A 117 -4.28 3.31 -16.26
N VAL A 118 -5.20 3.59 -15.32
CA VAL A 118 -5.87 2.55 -14.54
C VAL A 118 -6.73 1.64 -15.42
N ARG A 119 -7.51 2.20 -16.36
CA ARG A 119 -8.30 1.40 -17.31
C ARG A 119 -7.43 0.48 -18.17
N GLN A 120 -6.37 1.01 -18.77
CA GLN A 120 -5.43 0.22 -19.58
C GLN A 120 -4.70 -0.84 -18.74
N GLY A 121 -4.29 -0.50 -17.52
CA GLY A 121 -3.68 -1.46 -16.61
C GLY A 121 -4.60 -2.64 -16.29
N LYS A 122 -5.89 -2.38 -16.06
CA LYS A 122 -6.90 -3.42 -15.82
C LYS A 122 -7.06 -4.37 -17.01
N GLU A 123 -7.00 -3.87 -18.24
CA GLU A 123 -7.04 -4.70 -19.45
C GLU A 123 -5.85 -5.67 -19.50
N LEU A 124 -4.72 -5.29 -18.91
CA LEU A 124 -3.52 -6.12 -18.79
C LEU A 124 -3.50 -6.99 -17.53
N GLY A 125 -4.49 -6.87 -16.64
CA GLY A 125 -4.57 -7.63 -15.40
C GLY A 125 -3.91 -6.94 -14.21
N THR A 126 -3.56 -5.65 -14.30
CA THR A 126 -3.01 -4.87 -13.18
C THR A 126 -4.13 -4.21 -12.39
N TYR A 127 -4.23 -4.52 -11.10
CA TYR A 127 -5.25 -4.01 -10.17
C TYR A 127 -4.62 -3.33 -8.94
N MET A 128 -3.30 -3.21 -8.89
CA MET A 128 -2.57 -2.52 -7.82
C MET A 128 -1.89 -1.28 -8.39
N TYR A 129 -2.13 -0.13 -7.78
CA TYR A 129 -1.54 1.16 -8.17
C TYR A 129 -0.89 1.80 -6.97
N ILE A 130 0.30 2.38 -7.17
CA ILE A 130 1.10 2.98 -6.10
C ILE A 130 1.36 4.44 -6.46
N TYR A 131 0.91 5.35 -5.61
CA TYR A 131 1.19 6.78 -5.75
C TYR A 131 2.46 7.17 -5.00
N THR A 132 3.30 7.95 -5.67
CA THR A 132 4.50 8.57 -5.11
C THR A 132 4.69 9.96 -5.75
N GLY A 133 5.92 10.45 -5.94
CA GLY A 133 6.21 11.75 -6.53
C GLY A 133 6.58 12.78 -5.48
N GLY A 134 5.91 13.94 -5.49
CA GLY A 134 5.96 14.93 -4.42
C GLY A 134 5.22 14.43 -3.18
N GLU A 135 4.09 15.05 -2.86
CA GLU A 135 3.15 14.54 -1.86
C GLU A 135 1.82 14.23 -2.54
N PRO A 136 1.47 12.94 -2.74
CA PRO A 136 0.24 12.57 -3.45
C PRO A 136 -1.02 13.16 -2.81
N THR A 137 -1.05 13.29 -1.48
CA THR A 137 -2.25 13.73 -0.75
C THR A 137 -2.56 15.23 -0.90
N VAL A 138 -1.67 16.03 -1.49
CA VAL A 138 -2.04 17.40 -1.92
C VAL A 138 -3.13 17.36 -3.00
N ARG A 139 -3.27 16.22 -3.68
CA ARG A 139 -4.32 15.93 -4.65
C ARG A 139 -5.35 14.92 -4.12
N LYS A 140 -5.60 14.91 -2.81
CA LYS A 140 -6.50 13.95 -2.15
C LYS A 140 -7.87 13.83 -2.84
N LYS A 141 -8.41 14.94 -3.38
CA LYS A 141 -9.70 14.93 -4.09
C LYS A 141 -9.68 14.07 -5.37
N ASP A 142 -8.63 14.20 -6.16
CA ASP A 142 -8.48 13.43 -7.40
C ASP A 142 -8.18 11.96 -7.08
N ILE A 143 -7.33 11.69 -6.07
CA ILE A 143 -7.03 10.34 -5.62
C ILE A 143 -8.31 9.61 -5.17
N PHE A 144 -9.13 10.22 -4.32
CA PHE A 144 -10.38 9.60 -3.87
C PHE A 144 -11.39 9.48 -5.02
N ARG A 145 -11.37 10.39 -5.97
CA ARG A 145 -12.20 10.26 -7.17
C ARG A 145 -11.79 9.07 -8.03
N ILE A 146 -10.49 8.83 -8.23
CA ILE A 146 -9.98 7.64 -8.92
C ILE A 146 -10.34 6.35 -8.15
N CYS A 147 -10.19 6.35 -6.82
CA CYS A 147 -10.61 5.21 -5.99
C CYS A 147 -12.10 4.87 -6.18
N GLU A 148 -12.94 5.89 -6.25
CA GLU A 148 -14.39 5.74 -6.49
C GLU A 148 -14.70 5.22 -7.90
N MET A 149 -13.98 5.68 -8.93
CA MET A 149 -14.13 5.24 -10.31
C MET A 149 -13.67 3.80 -10.53
N HIS A 150 -12.71 3.33 -9.72
CA HIS A 150 -12.12 1.99 -9.80
C HIS A 150 -12.22 1.22 -8.48
N PRO A 151 -13.43 0.90 -8.01
CA PRO A 151 -13.65 0.24 -6.73
C PRO A 151 -13.13 -1.22 -6.68
N ASP A 152 -12.74 -1.77 -7.82
CA ASP A 152 -12.16 -3.10 -8.01
C ASP A 152 -10.62 -3.12 -7.99
N CYS A 153 -9.98 -1.94 -7.88
CA CYS A 153 -8.53 -1.78 -7.74
C CYS A 153 -8.14 -1.44 -6.31
N GLU A 154 -6.90 -1.73 -5.94
CA GLU A 154 -6.30 -1.26 -4.69
C GLU A 154 -5.27 -0.16 -4.98
N PHE A 155 -5.31 0.89 -4.18
CA PHE A 155 -4.43 2.05 -4.30
C PHE A 155 -3.61 2.21 -3.02
N LEU A 156 -2.29 2.29 -3.16
CA LEU A 156 -1.37 2.62 -2.08
C LEU A 156 -0.73 3.97 -2.37
N ALA A 157 -0.50 4.78 -1.36
CA ALA A 157 0.27 6.02 -1.52
C ALA A 157 1.41 6.09 -0.50
N PHE A 158 2.63 6.36 -0.96
CA PHE A 158 3.68 6.84 -0.09
C PHE A 158 3.39 8.31 0.21
N THR A 159 3.15 8.62 1.46
CA THR A 159 2.75 9.96 1.91
C THR A 159 3.54 10.42 3.12
N ASN A 160 3.77 11.71 3.23
CA ASN A 160 4.34 12.28 4.45
C ASN A 160 3.33 12.30 5.63
N GLY A 161 2.07 11.96 5.39
CA GLY A 161 1.03 11.80 6.40
C GLY A 161 0.49 13.10 7.01
N THR A 162 1.08 14.26 6.70
CA THR A 162 0.72 15.53 7.36
C THR A 162 -0.65 16.08 6.97
N MET A 163 -1.27 15.54 5.94
CA MET A 163 -2.60 15.92 5.46
C MET A 163 -3.68 14.87 5.78
N ILE A 164 -3.35 13.87 6.58
CA ILE A 164 -4.32 12.89 7.09
C ILE A 164 -5.04 13.52 8.28
N ASP A 165 -6.29 13.84 8.07
CA ASP A 165 -7.22 14.45 9.05
C ASP A 165 -8.50 13.61 9.12
N GLU A 166 -9.46 14.03 9.95
CA GLU A 166 -10.78 13.41 10.09
C GLU A 166 -11.54 13.30 8.77
N GLU A 167 -11.45 14.31 7.89
CA GLU A 167 -12.08 14.27 6.57
C GLU A 167 -11.44 13.20 5.70
N PHE A 168 -10.11 13.11 5.72
CA PHE A 168 -9.36 12.09 4.99
C PHE A 168 -9.76 10.67 5.43
N CYS A 169 -9.87 10.43 6.75
CA CYS A 169 -10.31 9.14 7.28
C CYS A 169 -11.74 8.79 6.85
N ARG A 170 -12.66 9.76 6.85
CA ARG A 170 -14.02 9.56 6.34
C ARG A 170 -14.05 9.21 4.84
N GLU A 171 -13.23 9.87 4.03
CA GLU A 171 -13.11 9.56 2.61
C GLU A 171 -12.54 8.15 2.38
N MET A 172 -11.53 7.73 3.16
CA MET A 172 -11.04 6.35 3.10
C MET A 172 -12.13 5.33 3.43
N LEU A 173 -12.93 5.58 4.47
CA LEU A 173 -14.08 4.72 4.81
C LEU A 173 -15.13 4.68 3.70
N ARG A 174 -15.29 5.76 2.94
CA ARG A 174 -16.23 5.85 1.82
C ARG A 174 -15.74 5.05 0.62
N VAL A 175 -14.49 5.22 0.18
CA VAL A 175 -13.95 4.55 -1.01
C VAL A 175 -13.47 3.12 -0.72
N LYS A 176 -12.89 2.85 0.44
CA LYS A 176 -12.50 1.53 1.00
C LYS A 176 -11.31 0.83 0.33
N ASN A 177 -10.74 1.39 -0.70
CA ASN A 177 -9.68 0.78 -1.53
C ASN A 177 -8.42 1.64 -1.61
N PHE A 178 -8.13 2.37 -0.52
CA PHE A 178 -6.94 3.21 -0.40
C PHE A 178 -6.17 2.89 0.88
N VAL A 179 -4.85 2.71 0.78
CA VAL A 179 -3.96 2.39 1.90
C VAL A 179 -2.76 3.33 1.87
N PRO A 180 -2.56 4.21 2.86
CA PRO A 180 -1.35 5.00 2.96
C PRO A 180 -0.19 4.21 3.56
N ALA A 181 1.02 4.40 3.03
CA ALA A 181 2.29 4.08 3.65
C ALA A 181 2.89 5.41 4.16
N ILE A 182 2.75 5.65 5.45
CA ILE A 182 3.09 6.93 6.09
C ILE A 182 4.59 6.98 6.33
N SER A 183 5.23 8.04 5.86
CA SER A 183 6.67 8.20 5.99
C SER A 183 7.08 8.57 7.41
N LEU A 184 7.97 7.77 8.00
CA LEU A 184 8.48 7.97 9.36
C LEU A 184 9.95 7.51 9.44
N GLU A 185 10.85 8.41 9.85
CA GLU A 185 12.29 8.20 9.76
C GLU A 185 12.96 7.86 11.11
N GLY A 186 12.22 7.33 12.05
CA GLY A 186 12.66 7.07 13.44
C GLY A 186 11.84 7.84 14.45
N PHE A 187 12.41 8.10 15.63
CA PHE A 187 11.78 8.94 16.65
C PHE A 187 11.88 10.43 16.27
N GLU A 188 11.29 11.30 17.09
CA GLU A 188 11.10 12.72 16.82
C GLU A 188 12.35 13.41 16.27
N LYS A 189 13.48 13.25 16.96
CA LYS A 189 14.75 13.90 16.57
C LYS A 189 15.21 13.49 15.17
N ALA A 190 15.18 12.21 14.86
CA ALA A 190 15.61 11.67 13.57
C ALA A 190 14.61 12.05 12.46
N ASN A 191 13.32 11.91 12.75
CA ASN A 191 12.26 12.27 11.82
C ASN A 191 12.26 13.75 11.46
N ASP A 192 12.25 14.63 12.46
CA ASP A 192 12.18 16.07 12.26
C ASP A 192 13.48 16.65 11.70
N GLY A 193 14.62 16.04 12.04
CA GLY A 193 15.91 16.38 11.43
C GLY A 193 15.96 16.22 9.91
N ARG A 194 15.14 15.31 9.34
CA ARG A 194 15.02 15.12 7.90
C ARG A 194 13.80 15.83 7.30
N ARG A 195 12.66 15.81 7.99
CA ARG A 195 11.36 16.21 7.42
C ARG A 195 10.90 17.59 7.83
N GLY A 196 11.53 18.18 8.84
CA GLY A 196 11.22 19.48 9.41
C GLY A 196 10.51 19.39 10.76
N ASP A 197 10.64 20.44 11.55
CA ASP A 197 10.15 20.51 12.93
C ASP A 197 8.64 20.25 13.03
N GLY A 198 8.26 19.43 13.99
CA GLY A 198 6.87 19.08 14.29
C GLY A 198 6.19 18.13 13.32
N VAL A 199 6.90 17.61 12.31
CA VAL A 199 6.35 16.63 11.38
C VAL A 199 6.11 15.30 12.11
N TYR A 200 6.99 14.90 13.02
CA TYR A 200 6.79 13.69 13.82
C TYR A 200 5.44 13.68 14.55
N HIS A 201 5.10 14.75 15.23
CA HIS A 201 3.82 14.83 15.95
C HIS A 201 2.61 14.79 15.02
N LYS A 202 2.69 15.40 13.83
CA LYS A 202 1.63 15.30 12.81
C LYS A 202 1.44 13.88 12.31
N VAL A 203 2.56 13.19 12.06
CA VAL A 203 2.53 11.77 11.63
C VAL A 203 1.96 10.88 12.73
N ARG A 204 2.37 11.07 13.98
CA ARG A 204 1.82 10.32 15.12
C ARG A 204 0.31 10.51 15.27
N HIS A 205 -0.15 11.75 15.16
CA HIS A 205 -1.58 12.06 15.19
C HIS A 205 -2.33 11.41 14.01
N ALA A 206 -1.78 11.44 12.79
CA ALA A 206 -2.34 10.74 11.64
C ALA A 206 -2.49 9.23 11.89
N MET A 207 -1.47 8.59 12.48
CA MET A 207 -1.53 7.18 12.85
C MET A 207 -2.60 6.88 13.90
N GLU A 208 -2.78 7.76 14.89
CA GLU A 208 -3.83 7.66 15.91
C GLU A 208 -5.23 7.72 15.26
N LEU A 209 -5.48 8.71 14.41
CA LEU A 209 -6.73 8.83 13.65
C LEU A 209 -7.02 7.59 12.81
N MET A 210 -6.01 7.09 12.08
CA MET A 210 -6.16 5.88 11.28
C MET A 210 -6.56 4.66 12.13
N LYS A 211 -5.93 4.51 13.31
CA LYS A 211 -6.25 3.44 14.27
C LYS A 211 -7.66 3.58 14.83
N GLU A 212 -8.07 4.78 15.26
CA GLU A 212 -9.41 5.07 15.79
C GLU A 212 -10.49 4.76 14.77
N HIS A 213 -10.28 5.12 13.51
CA HIS A 213 -11.18 4.82 12.40
C HIS A 213 -11.07 3.38 11.87
N ARG A 214 -10.18 2.55 12.46
CA ARG A 214 -9.97 1.15 12.06
C ARG A 214 -9.59 1.01 10.58
N LEU A 215 -8.75 1.92 10.11
CA LEU A 215 -8.25 2.01 8.73
C LEU A 215 -6.89 1.33 8.59
N PRO A 216 -6.61 0.66 7.46
CA PRO A 216 -5.31 0.07 7.18
C PRO A 216 -4.29 1.15 6.85
N PHE A 217 -3.09 1.03 7.39
CA PHE A 217 -1.94 1.81 6.97
C PHE A 217 -0.64 1.04 7.19
N GLY A 218 0.39 1.46 6.49
CA GLY A 218 1.76 1.01 6.71
C GLY A 218 2.69 2.19 6.99
N ILE A 219 3.95 1.86 7.22
CA ILE A 219 5.02 2.84 7.41
C ILE A 219 6.02 2.72 6.25
N SER A 220 6.51 3.86 5.78
CA SER A 220 7.60 3.96 4.81
C SER A 220 8.81 4.59 5.51
N VAL A 221 9.92 3.88 5.54
CA VAL A 221 11.16 4.29 6.20
C VAL A 221 12.26 4.43 5.15
N CYS A 222 12.85 5.61 5.04
CA CYS A 222 14.10 5.78 4.32
C CYS A 222 15.25 5.75 5.34
N TYR A 223 15.97 4.63 5.44
CA TYR A 223 17.05 4.52 6.39
C TYR A 223 18.37 5.07 5.84
N THR A 224 19.12 5.72 6.70
CA THR A 224 20.40 6.35 6.42
C THR A 224 21.36 6.12 7.60
N SER A 225 22.62 6.47 7.45
CA SER A 225 23.57 6.43 8.59
C SER A 225 23.17 7.33 9.76
N GLN A 226 22.26 8.28 9.56
CA GLN A 226 21.84 9.22 10.61
C GLN A 226 20.68 8.72 11.48
N ASN A 227 19.86 7.81 10.96
CA ASN A 227 18.68 7.27 11.66
C ASN A 227 18.72 5.76 11.86
N PHE A 228 19.81 5.11 11.44
CA PHE A 228 19.92 3.65 11.46
C PHE A 228 19.65 3.06 12.86
N GLU A 229 20.20 3.66 13.90
CA GLU A 229 20.03 3.17 15.29
C GLU A 229 18.56 3.24 15.72
N ASP A 230 17.85 4.31 15.37
CA ASP A 230 16.42 4.45 15.67
C ASP A 230 15.60 3.39 14.95
N VAL A 231 15.71 3.35 13.60
CA VAL A 231 14.81 2.56 12.74
C VAL A 231 15.09 1.06 12.75
N SER A 232 16.24 0.64 13.29
CA SER A 232 16.58 -0.79 13.53
C SER A 232 16.30 -1.26 14.96
N SER A 233 15.87 -0.36 15.86
CA SER A 233 15.62 -0.69 17.26
C SER A 233 14.30 -1.44 17.47
N GLU A 234 14.27 -2.37 18.43
CA GLU A 234 13.03 -3.05 18.86
C GLU A 234 11.96 -2.03 19.29
N ALA A 235 12.36 -0.97 20.00
CA ALA A 235 11.45 0.08 20.46
C ALA A 235 10.73 0.78 19.29
N PHE A 236 11.39 0.97 18.14
CA PHE A 236 10.76 1.55 16.97
C PHE A 236 9.75 0.58 16.33
N TYR A 237 10.08 -0.72 16.24
CA TYR A 237 9.14 -1.74 15.79
C TYR A 237 7.93 -1.85 16.71
N ASP A 238 8.14 -1.88 18.03
CA ASP A 238 7.05 -1.95 19.01
C ASP A 238 6.13 -0.73 18.88
N MET A 239 6.70 0.45 18.76
CA MET A 239 5.93 1.69 18.55
C MET A 239 5.09 1.64 17.28
N MET A 240 5.63 1.17 16.14
CA MET A 240 4.88 1.03 14.88
C MET A 240 3.73 0.02 15.03
N ILE A 241 4.02 -1.11 15.66
CA ILE A 241 3.06 -2.18 15.91
C ILE A 241 1.93 -1.69 16.83
N GLU A 242 2.25 -1.03 17.92
CA GLU A 242 1.28 -0.48 18.88
C GLU A 242 0.42 0.62 18.26
N SER A 243 0.99 1.40 17.35
CA SER A 243 0.24 2.43 16.60
C SER A 243 -0.74 1.84 15.59
N GLY A 244 -0.66 0.54 15.28
CA GLY A 244 -1.59 -0.14 14.38
C GLY A 244 -1.09 -0.31 12.95
N ALA A 245 0.19 -0.02 12.66
CA ALA A 245 0.76 -0.27 11.35
C ALA A 245 0.72 -1.76 10.99
N LEU A 246 0.33 -2.08 9.75
CA LEU A 246 0.19 -3.45 9.28
C LEU A 246 1.40 -3.96 8.51
N PHE A 247 2.19 -3.05 7.95
CA PHE A 247 3.42 -3.35 7.21
C PHE A 247 4.40 -2.18 7.31
N VAL A 248 5.64 -2.48 7.03
CA VAL A 248 6.68 -1.45 6.89
C VAL A 248 7.46 -1.68 5.59
N TRP A 249 7.78 -0.60 4.92
CA TRP A 249 8.58 -0.59 3.71
C TRP A 249 9.86 0.20 3.95
N TYR A 250 11.01 -0.48 3.86
CA TYR A 250 12.31 0.14 4.04
C TYR A 250 12.95 0.46 2.70
N PHE A 251 13.40 1.71 2.55
CA PHE A 251 14.18 2.22 1.42
C PHE A 251 15.59 2.59 1.89
N HIS A 252 16.56 2.34 1.02
CA HIS A 252 17.96 2.70 1.23
C HIS A 252 18.36 3.80 0.26
#